data_07683fa293b6cb0702d8bfa7e0e2b3bf
#
_entry.id   07683fa293b6cb0702d8bfa7e0e2b3bf
#
_cell.length_a   1.000
_cell.length_b   1.000
_cell.length_c   1.000
_cell.angle_alpha   90.00
_cell.angle_beta   90.00
_cell.angle_gamma   90.00
#
_symmetry.space_group_name_H-M   'P 1'
#
loop_
_entity.id
_entity.type
_entity.pdbx_description
1 polymer ?
#
loop_
_entity_poly.entity_id
_entity_poly.type
_entity_poly.pdbx_seq_one_letter_code
_entity_poly.pdbx_strand_id
1 'polypeptide(L)'
;MKTNNIINKVKMNKRIWMVAILFTIHCSLFTSSSAAQCGIENTAFKSGEFLGYDLYFNWKFVWVKVGTASMSTVKSRYQGHPAYRSSLITRGNDKLDNMFVMRDTLLCYTDMDLAPLYFRKGAREGSRYYVDEIW
;
A
#
# COMPACT_ATOMS: atom_id res chain seq x y z
N MET A 1 -52.54 43.82 3.95
CA MET A 1 -51.07 43.85 3.87
C MET A 1 -50.63 42.84 2.80
N LYS A 2 -50.38 43.29 1.57
CA LYS A 2 -50.06 42.43 0.42
C LYS A 2 -48.53 42.31 0.31
N THR A 3 -48.02 41.15 0.56
CA THR A 3 -46.57 40.81 0.35
C THR A 3 -46.40 40.46 -1.12
N ASN A 4 -45.75 41.35 -1.88
CA ASN A 4 -45.40 41.12 -3.27
C ASN A 4 -44.14 40.25 -3.30
N ASN A 5 -44.31 38.95 -3.64
CA ASN A 5 -43.18 38.09 -4.02
C ASN A 5 -42.70 38.49 -5.43
N ILE A 6 -41.61 39.22 -5.49
CA ILE A 6 -40.91 39.52 -6.74
C ILE A 6 -40.00 38.33 -7.03
N ILE A 7 -40.52 37.38 -7.79
CA ILE A 7 -39.65 36.34 -8.39
C ILE A 7 -38.97 36.99 -9.59
N ASN A 8 -37.74 37.44 -9.39
CA ASN A 8 -36.88 37.87 -10.51
C ASN A 8 -36.55 36.67 -11.39
N LYS A 9 -37.32 36.50 -12.46
CA LYS A 9 -37.03 35.57 -13.55
C LYS A 9 -35.79 36.08 -14.28
N VAL A 10 -34.59 35.63 -13.90
CA VAL A 10 -33.37 35.91 -14.63
C VAL A 10 -33.50 35.29 -16.04
N LYS A 11 -33.71 36.16 -17.02
CA LYS A 11 -33.77 35.78 -18.44
C LYS A 11 -32.33 35.53 -18.90
N MET A 12 -31.84 34.32 -18.67
CA MET A 12 -30.48 33.93 -19.03
C MET A 12 -30.31 33.95 -20.54
N ASN A 13 -29.29 34.66 -21.00
CA ASN A 13 -29.05 34.85 -22.43
C ASN A 13 -28.69 33.51 -23.09
N LYS A 14 -29.28 33.18 -24.23
CA LYS A 14 -29.06 31.92 -25.00
C LYS A 14 -27.56 31.61 -25.22
N ARG A 15 -26.73 32.65 -25.35
CA ARG A 15 -25.27 32.51 -25.46
C ARG A 15 -24.63 31.97 -24.21
N ILE A 16 -25.09 32.39 -23.00
CA ILE A 16 -24.60 31.91 -21.71
C ILE A 16 -24.98 30.43 -21.55
N TRP A 17 -26.18 30.03 -21.95
CA TRP A 17 -26.64 28.65 -21.92
C TRP A 17 -25.79 27.75 -22.82
N MET A 18 -25.50 28.18 -24.05
CA MET A 18 -24.62 27.42 -24.96
C MET A 18 -23.22 27.26 -24.43
N VAL A 19 -22.63 28.29 -23.81
CA VAL A 19 -21.30 28.22 -23.20
C VAL A 19 -21.31 27.26 -21.98
N ALA A 20 -22.35 27.31 -21.13
CA ALA A 20 -22.48 26.41 -20.00
C ALA A 20 -22.61 24.94 -20.43
N ILE A 21 -23.40 24.65 -21.51
CA ILE A 21 -23.54 23.30 -22.05
C ILE A 21 -22.22 22.83 -22.68
N LEU A 22 -21.52 23.67 -23.43
CA LEU A 22 -20.21 23.32 -24.00
C LEU A 22 -19.18 23.03 -22.88
N PHE A 23 -19.19 23.79 -21.79
CA PHE A 23 -18.29 23.60 -20.65
C PHE A 23 -18.59 22.28 -19.91
N THR A 24 -19.86 21.92 -19.71
CA THR A 24 -20.23 20.64 -19.09
C THR A 24 -19.85 19.44 -19.97
N ILE A 25 -20.01 19.54 -21.30
CA ILE A 25 -19.58 18.50 -22.25
C ILE A 25 -18.05 18.35 -22.22
N HIS A 26 -17.30 19.44 -22.19
CA HIS A 26 -15.82 19.41 -22.06
C HIS A 26 -15.38 18.76 -20.76
N CYS A 27 -15.94 19.11 -19.62
CA CYS A 27 -15.60 18.51 -18.32
C CYS A 27 -15.89 17.01 -18.26
N SER A 28 -16.95 16.52 -18.92
CA SER A 28 -17.28 15.09 -18.95
C SER A 28 -16.33 14.25 -19.83
N LEU A 29 -15.66 14.88 -20.82
CA LEU A 29 -14.69 14.19 -21.67
C LEU A 29 -13.31 14.03 -21.03
N PHE A 30 -13.02 14.74 -19.93
CA PHE A 30 -11.74 14.66 -19.19
C PHE A 30 -11.79 13.80 -17.94
N THR A 31 -12.90 13.17 -17.61
CA THR A 31 -12.95 12.12 -16.60
C THR A 31 -12.39 10.82 -17.18
N SER A 32 -11.13 10.84 -17.59
CA SER A 32 -10.36 9.61 -17.74
C SER A 32 -10.23 9.03 -16.36
N SER A 33 -10.89 7.91 -16.09
CA SER A 33 -10.57 7.05 -14.96
C SER A 33 -9.10 6.69 -15.10
N SER A 34 -8.23 7.38 -14.38
CA SER A 34 -6.85 6.96 -14.21
C SER A 34 -6.87 5.72 -13.32
N ALA A 35 -7.33 4.60 -13.85
CA ALA A 35 -6.88 3.32 -13.38
C ALA A 35 -5.40 3.27 -13.76
N ALA A 36 -4.55 3.74 -12.86
CA ALA A 36 -3.12 3.49 -12.91
C ALA A 36 -2.92 2.00 -12.63
N GLN A 37 -3.43 1.17 -13.52
CA GLN A 37 -3.10 -0.23 -13.58
C GLN A 37 -1.72 -0.27 -14.22
N CYS A 38 -0.70 -0.40 -13.40
CA CYS A 38 0.62 -0.80 -13.87
C CYS A 38 0.49 -2.22 -14.44
N GLY A 39 0.08 -2.32 -15.70
CA GLY A 39 0.06 -3.58 -16.45
C GLY A 39 1.46 -4.02 -16.83
N ILE A 40 2.40 -3.95 -15.87
CA ILE A 40 3.77 -4.38 -16.03
C ILE A 40 3.83 -5.84 -15.63
N GLU A 41 4.22 -6.70 -16.57
CA GLU A 41 4.53 -8.09 -16.27
C GLU A 41 5.64 -8.15 -15.21
N ASN A 42 5.42 -8.92 -14.15
CA ASN A 42 6.41 -9.06 -13.09
C ASN A 42 7.64 -9.80 -13.60
N THR A 43 8.74 -9.09 -13.74
CA THR A 43 10.06 -9.63 -14.05
C THR A 43 11.05 -9.51 -12.88
N ALA A 44 10.62 -8.89 -11.75
CA ALA A 44 11.49 -8.55 -10.64
C ALA A 44 11.79 -9.75 -9.73
N PHE A 45 10.87 -10.70 -9.60
CA PHE A 45 11.04 -11.88 -8.75
C PHE A 45 10.31 -13.09 -9.32
N LYS A 46 10.70 -14.28 -8.86
CA LYS A 46 10.06 -15.55 -9.19
C LYS A 46 9.46 -16.20 -7.95
N SER A 47 8.38 -16.95 -8.14
CA SER A 47 7.81 -17.74 -7.05
C SER A 47 8.82 -18.76 -6.52
N GLY A 48 8.98 -18.81 -5.21
CA GLY A 48 9.98 -19.64 -4.53
C GLY A 48 11.30 -18.92 -4.25
N GLU A 49 11.39 -17.66 -4.62
CA GLU A 49 12.58 -16.85 -4.31
C GLU A 49 12.71 -16.67 -2.79
N PHE A 50 13.95 -16.84 -2.32
CA PHE A 50 14.34 -16.64 -0.93
C PHE A 50 15.61 -15.79 -0.87
N LEU A 51 15.54 -14.71 -0.09
CA LEU A 51 16.66 -13.80 0.13
C LEU A 51 16.99 -13.80 1.63
N GLY A 52 18.26 -13.99 1.95
CA GLY A 52 18.77 -13.95 3.33
C GLY A 52 19.75 -12.81 3.51
N TYR A 53 19.64 -12.12 4.63
CA TYR A 53 20.47 -10.96 4.95
C TYR A 53 21.02 -11.10 6.37
N ASP A 54 22.27 -10.68 6.53
CA ASP A 54 22.84 -10.39 7.83
C ASP A 54 22.63 -8.91 8.18
N LEU A 55 22.14 -8.62 9.36
CA LEU A 55 21.90 -7.27 9.84
C LEU A 55 23.08 -6.83 10.71
N TYR A 56 23.66 -5.69 10.35
CA TYR A 56 24.76 -5.10 11.09
C TYR A 56 24.38 -3.73 11.61
N PHE A 57 24.75 -3.50 12.87
CA PHE A 57 24.75 -2.16 13.44
C PHE A 57 26.13 -1.53 13.22
N ASN A 58 26.14 -0.35 12.63
CA ASN A 58 27.37 0.41 12.41
C ASN A 58 27.38 1.64 13.33
N TRP A 59 28.41 1.73 14.14
CA TRP A 59 28.69 2.93 14.90
C TRP A 59 30.14 3.34 14.69
N LYS A 60 30.35 4.46 14.00
CA LYS A 60 31.66 4.93 13.55
C LYS A 60 32.37 3.85 12.70
N PHE A 61 33.35 3.19 13.24
CA PHE A 61 34.15 2.13 12.57
C PHE A 61 33.90 0.73 13.15
N VAL A 62 32.92 0.59 14.04
CA VAL A 62 32.57 -0.70 14.63
C VAL A 62 31.34 -1.26 13.92
N TRP A 63 31.47 -2.49 13.40
CA TRP A 63 30.37 -3.25 12.77
C TRP A 63 30.04 -4.44 13.65
N VAL A 64 28.83 -4.49 14.17
CA VAL A 64 28.35 -5.59 14.99
C VAL A 64 27.17 -6.26 14.31
N LYS A 65 27.26 -7.59 14.11
CA LYS A 65 26.12 -8.36 13.62
C LYS A 65 25.06 -8.41 14.69
N VAL A 66 23.92 -7.77 14.43
CA VAL A 66 22.81 -7.63 15.38
C VAL A 66 21.65 -8.59 15.09
N GLY A 67 21.66 -9.24 13.92
CA GLY A 67 20.60 -10.16 13.58
C GLY A 67 20.66 -10.65 12.13
N THR A 68 19.54 -11.23 11.72
CA THR A 68 19.30 -11.69 10.34
C THR A 68 17.94 -11.24 9.88
N ALA A 69 17.78 -11.10 8.56
CA ALA A 69 16.49 -10.96 7.91
C ALA A 69 16.38 -11.98 6.78
N SER A 70 15.16 -12.45 6.54
CA SER A 70 14.89 -13.29 5.38
C SER A 70 13.59 -12.83 4.72
N MET A 71 13.59 -12.81 3.39
CA MET A 71 12.42 -12.49 2.57
C MET A 71 12.12 -13.66 1.64
N SER A 72 10.87 -14.02 1.53
CA SER A 72 10.42 -15.04 0.57
C SER A 72 9.14 -14.63 -0.11
N THR A 73 8.99 -15.02 -1.39
CA THR A 73 7.78 -14.78 -2.18
C THR A 73 7.37 -16.05 -2.90
N VAL A 74 6.12 -16.46 -2.73
CA VAL A 74 5.57 -17.66 -3.35
C VAL A 74 4.20 -17.38 -3.96
N LYS A 75 3.86 -18.08 -5.04
CA LYS A 75 2.49 -18.14 -5.55
C LYS A 75 1.61 -18.87 -4.52
N SER A 76 0.45 -18.30 -4.23
CA SER A 76 -0.47 -18.75 -3.21
C SER A 76 -1.91 -18.45 -3.63
N ARG A 77 -2.83 -18.52 -2.69
CA ARG A 77 -4.21 -18.07 -2.85
C ARG A 77 -4.59 -17.20 -1.66
N TYR A 78 -5.34 -16.14 -1.92
CA TYR A 78 -5.97 -15.32 -0.89
C TYR A 78 -7.48 -15.28 -1.15
N GLN A 79 -8.29 -15.70 -0.18
CA GLN A 79 -9.75 -15.83 -0.31
C GLN A 79 -10.20 -16.58 -1.60
N GLY A 80 -9.46 -17.63 -1.98
CA GLY A 80 -9.77 -18.46 -3.15
C GLY A 80 -9.19 -17.95 -4.48
N HIS A 81 -8.72 -16.71 -4.55
CA HIS A 81 -8.14 -16.10 -5.76
C HIS A 81 -6.61 -16.29 -5.82
N PRO A 82 -6.03 -16.43 -7.03
CA PRO A 82 -4.58 -16.46 -7.18
C PRO A 82 -3.93 -15.21 -6.61
N ALA A 83 -2.83 -15.40 -5.87
CA ALA A 83 -2.14 -14.32 -5.19
C ALA A 83 -0.65 -14.65 -5.03
N TYR A 84 0.20 -13.63 -4.83
CA TYR A 84 1.51 -13.80 -4.24
C TYR A 84 1.41 -13.65 -2.73
N ARG A 85 2.14 -14.50 -2.01
CA ARG A 85 2.38 -14.37 -0.57
C ARG A 85 3.83 -14.04 -0.36
N SER A 86 4.11 -12.85 0.14
CA SER A 86 5.45 -12.41 0.50
C SER A 86 5.58 -12.32 2.02
N SER A 87 6.70 -12.75 2.55
CA SER A 87 6.99 -12.66 3.98
C SER A 87 8.39 -12.13 4.20
N LEU A 88 8.54 -11.24 5.19
CA LEU A 88 9.81 -10.77 5.72
C LEU A 88 9.88 -11.14 7.19
N ILE A 89 10.91 -11.87 7.56
CA ILE A 89 11.15 -12.28 8.95
C ILE A 89 12.47 -11.67 9.40
N THR A 90 12.44 -10.95 10.50
CA THR A 90 13.65 -10.42 11.13
C THR A 90 13.86 -11.05 12.50
N ARG A 91 15.10 -11.38 12.79
CA ARG A 91 15.51 -11.94 14.11
C ARG A 91 16.76 -11.25 14.60
N GLY A 92 16.68 -10.69 15.80
CA GLY A 92 17.84 -10.22 16.53
C GLY A 92 18.78 -11.39 16.90
N ASN A 93 20.03 -11.06 17.16
CA ASN A 93 21.01 -12.00 17.66
C ASN A 93 20.68 -12.37 19.13
N ASP A 94 20.51 -13.65 19.42
CA ASP A 94 20.15 -14.15 20.75
C ASP A 94 21.13 -13.70 21.84
N LYS A 95 22.39 -13.46 21.51
CA LYS A 95 23.40 -12.91 22.43
C LYS A 95 23.11 -11.46 22.86
N LEU A 96 22.30 -10.75 22.07
CA LEU A 96 21.91 -9.36 22.33
C LEU A 96 20.49 -9.25 22.91
N ASP A 97 19.79 -10.36 23.11
CA ASP A 97 18.40 -10.37 23.63
C ASP A 97 18.30 -9.77 25.04
N ASN A 98 19.37 -9.81 25.82
CA ASN A 98 19.43 -9.13 27.12
C ASN A 98 19.38 -7.60 27.03
N MET A 99 19.75 -7.04 25.85
CA MET A 99 19.71 -5.61 25.57
C MET A 99 18.42 -5.24 24.84
N PHE A 100 18.09 -5.99 23.81
CA PHE A 100 16.90 -5.73 22.99
C PHE A 100 16.48 -6.97 22.18
N VAL A 101 15.29 -7.47 22.46
CA VAL A 101 14.68 -8.57 21.68
C VAL A 101 14.07 -8.00 20.41
N MET A 102 14.39 -8.58 19.25
CA MET A 102 13.77 -8.27 17.98
C MET A 102 13.33 -9.56 17.28
N ARG A 103 12.04 -9.72 17.11
CA ARG A 103 11.41 -10.89 16.44
C ARG A 103 10.19 -10.39 15.67
N ASP A 104 10.37 -10.05 14.41
CA ASP A 104 9.30 -9.50 13.60
C ASP A 104 8.96 -10.40 12.43
N THR A 105 7.69 -10.44 12.08
CA THR A 105 7.18 -11.11 10.89
C THR A 105 6.23 -10.18 10.16
N LEU A 106 6.57 -9.85 8.93
CA LEU A 106 5.70 -9.13 8.02
C LEU A 106 5.18 -10.11 6.97
N LEU A 107 3.89 -10.06 6.71
CA LEU A 107 3.22 -10.90 5.73
C LEU A 107 2.39 -10.00 4.82
N CYS A 108 2.53 -10.17 3.52
CA CYS A 108 1.74 -9.47 2.53
C CYS A 108 1.14 -10.45 1.53
N TYR A 109 -0.12 -10.24 1.17
CA TYR A 109 -0.73 -10.84 0.00
C TYR A 109 -1.00 -9.75 -1.02
N THR A 110 -0.60 -10.02 -2.26
CA THR A 110 -0.93 -9.19 -3.42
C THR A 110 -1.63 -10.05 -4.47
N ASP A 111 -2.43 -9.45 -5.32
CA ASP A 111 -2.91 -10.14 -6.50
C ASP A 111 -1.77 -10.42 -7.50
N MET A 112 -2.11 -10.97 -8.67
CA MET A 112 -1.10 -11.30 -9.69
C MET A 112 -0.51 -10.06 -10.37
N ASP A 113 -1.19 -8.90 -10.26
CA ASP A 113 -0.76 -7.59 -10.76
C ASP A 113 -0.06 -6.76 -9.66
N LEU A 114 0.26 -7.39 -8.53
CA LEU A 114 0.94 -6.83 -7.36
C LEU A 114 0.13 -5.75 -6.60
N ALA A 115 -1.18 -5.64 -6.83
CA ALA A 115 -2.02 -4.80 -6.00
C ALA A 115 -2.16 -5.43 -4.59
N PRO A 116 -2.03 -4.64 -3.51
CA PRO A 116 -2.09 -5.16 -2.15
C PRO A 116 -3.50 -5.65 -1.80
N LEU A 117 -3.60 -6.85 -1.21
CA LEU A 117 -4.85 -7.46 -0.74
C LEU A 117 -4.93 -7.55 0.78
N TYR A 118 -3.79 -7.79 1.42
CA TYR A 118 -3.70 -7.96 2.87
C TYR A 118 -2.28 -7.76 3.35
N PHE A 119 -2.15 -7.14 4.49
CA PHE A 119 -0.87 -6.99 5.19
C PHE A 119 -1.03 -7.29 6.68
N ARG A 120 -0.04 -7.98 7.24
CA ARG A 120 0.05 -8.22 8.67
C ARG A 120 1.48 -8.03 9.15
N LYS A 121 1.65 -7.26 10.20
CA LYS A 121 2.89 -7.14 10.95
C LYS A 121 2.67 -7.74 12.34
N GLY A 122 3.46 -8.74 12.71
CA GLY A 122 3.59 -9.22 14.08
C GLY A 122 5.00 -8.88 14.54
N ALA A 123 5.14 -8.05 15.57
CA ALA A 123 6.43 -7.58 16.01
C ALA A 123 6.61 -7.78 17.52
N ARG A 124 7.78 -8.31 17.91
CA ARG A 124 8.27 -8.31 19.28
C ARG A 124 9.52 -7.47 19.37
N GLU A 125 9.36 -6.29 19.92
CA GLU A 125 10.41 -5.30 20.09
C GLU A 125 10.62 -5.04 21.58
N GLY A 126 11.73 -5.54 22.11
CA GLY A 126 12.00 -5.55 23.55
C GLY A 126 10.96 -6.41 24.29
N SER A 127 10.27 -5.83 25.26
CA SER A 127 9.23 -6.49 26.06
C SER A 127 7.83 -6.41 25.42
N ARG A 128 7.66 -5.64 24.35
CA ARG A 128 6.36 -5.40 23.73
C ARG A 128 6.13 -6.39 22.58
N TYR A 129 4.88 -6.83 22.45
CA TYR A 129 4.41 -7.56 21.28
C TYR A 129 3.15 -6.86 20.75
N TYR A 130 3.07 -6.64 19.46
CA TYR A 130 1.91 -6.04 18.82
C TYR A 130 1.68 -6.65 17.43
N VAL A 131 0.46 -6.54 16.97
CA VAL A 131 0.03 -6.99 15.64
C VAL A 131 -0.75 -5.87 14.98
N ASP A 132 -0.35 -5.54 13.76
CA ASP A 132 -1.08 -4.63 12.89
C ASP A 132 -1.57 -5.40 11.66
N GLU A 133 -2.80 -5.18 11.26
CA GLU A 133 -3.42 -5.81 10.09
C GLU A 133 -4.16 -4.77 9.25
N ILE A 134 -4.05 -4.92 7.92
CA ILE A 134 -4.70 -4.06 6.92
C ILE A 134 -5.26 -4.98 5.82
N TRP A 135 -6.53 -4.74 5.40
CA TRP A 135 -7.23 -5.40 4.30
C TRP A 135 -8.23 -4.48 3.62
#